data_6736169e6dcd3e531a26c0baf24955ae
#
_entry.id   6736169e6dcd3e531a26c0baf24955ae
#
_cell.length_a   1.000
_cell.length_b   1.000
_cell.length_c   1.000
_cell.angle_alpha   90.00
_cell.angle_beta   90.00
_cell.angle_gamma   90.00
#
_symmetry.space_group_name_H-M   'P 1'
#
loop_
_entity.id
_entity.type
_entity.pdbx_description
1 polymer ?
#
loop_
_entity_poly.entity_id
_entity_poly.type
_entity_poly.pdbx_seq_one_letter_code
_entity_poly.pdbx_strand_id
1 'polypeptide(L)'
;VYSKTARTENLAGKSSRHSVTVNNDKVELTLYAFSPLGPALLLHSKLLLSVLMFYYKAKIQERQLTKQAHLHAIYETGSKLTHDVKNILQSAKTLTQAVLNENNRSSETYEILKKQLPLLAERLQITLDKLSAPSMESSEMISLKSWWQQVQSKYAGRDIDFSASIHADPLIPLDVFNTVTENLLDNARSKKLVQPDISITVVLQAENHGVNLRVFDSGSPVPEDVRSQLFNEVIYSENGFGIGLYQSSQLARRAGYKLQLESNNPGNVCFCLSSQ
;
A
#
# COMPACT_ATOMS: atom_id res chain seq x y z
N VAL A 1 -30.22 -20.02 -10.72
CA VAL A 1 -29.15 -19.97 -11.73
C VAL A 1 -27.88 -20.42 -11.05
N TYR A 2 -27.48 -21.69 -11.29
CA TYR A 2 -26.27 -22.29 -10.72
C TYR A 2 -25.05 -21.78 -11.49
N SER A 3 -24.16 -21.03 -10.82
CA SER A 3 -22.83 -20.70 -11.30
C SER A 3 -21.99 -21.97 -11.27
N LYS A 4 -21.64 -22.53 -12.43
CA LYS A 4 -20.58 -23.53 -12.56
C LYS A 4 -19.26 -22.87 -12.20
N THR A 5 -18.76 -23.17 -11.00
CA THR A 5 -17.37 -22.85 -10.62
C THR A 5 -16.42 -23.60 -11.54
N ALA A 6 -15.64 -22.88 -12.34
CA ALA A 6 -14.63 -23.46 -13.18
C ALA A 6 -13.62 -24.22 -12.32
N ARG A 7 -13.47 -25.55 -12.54
CA ARG A 7 -12.39 -26.36 -11.95
C ARG A 7 -11.10 -25.96 -12.64
N THR A 8 -10.21 -25.30 -11.93
CA THR A 8 -8.82 -25.10 -12.37
C THR A 8 -8.02 -26.31 -11.89
N GLU A 9 -7.59 -27.16 -12.82
CA GLU A 9 -6.69 -28.27 -12.56
C GLU A 9 -5.25 -27.81 -12.80
N ASN A 10 -4.43 -27.80 -11.75
CA ASN A 10 -2.99 -27.59 -11.83
C ASN A 10 -2.28 -28.93 -11.65
N LEU A 11 -1.73 -29.47 -12.72
CA LEU A 11 -1.00 -30.73 -12.73
C LEU A 11 0.51 -30.45 -12.69
N ALA A 12 1.19 -30.93 -11.67
CA ALA A 12 2.65 -30.92 -11.60
C ALA A 12 3.17 -32.36 -11.62
N GLY A 13 3.88 -32.76 -12.68
CA GLY A 13 4.41 -34.11 -12.86
C GLY A 13 3.58 -35.02 -13.76
N LYS A 14 3.81 -36.33 -13.68
CA LYS A 14 3.12 -37.35 -14.51
C LYS A 14 2.05 -38.08 -13.70
N SER A 15 0.88 -38.29 -14.30
CA SER A 15 -0.17 -39.13 -13.72
C SER A 15 0.26 -40.61 -13.67
N SER A 16 -0.21 -41.36 -12.68
CA SER A 16 0.07 -42.80 -12.50
C SER A 16 -1.21 -43.54 -12.09
N ARG A 17 -1.20 -44.88 -12.22
CA ARG A 17 -2.31 -45.74 -11.79
C ARG A 17 -2.44 -45.82 -10.26
N HIS A 18 -1.39 -45.51 -9.52
CA HIS A 18 -1.39 -45.50 -8.06
C HIS A 18 -1.48 -44.09 -7.56
N SER A 19 -2.58 -43.77 -6.87
CA SER A 19 -2.81 -42.42 -6.35
C SER A 19 -3.41 -42.42 -4.96
N VAL A 20 -3.16 -41.35 -4.24
CA VAL A 20 -3.79 -41.05 -2.94
C VAL A 20 -4.44 -39.68 -3.07
N THR A 21 -5.71 -39.60 -2.77
CA THR A 21 -6.48 -38.37 -2.83
C THR A 21 -6.96 -37.97 -1.44
N VAL A 22 -6.82 -36.70 -1.12
CA VAL A 22 -7.46 -36.05 0.03
C VAL A 22 -8.32 -34.94 -0.52
N ASN A 23 -9.60 -34.96 -0.22
CA ASN A 23 -10.55 -33.97 -0.68
C ASN A 23 -11.21 -33.27 0.50
N ASN A 24 -11.68 -32.07 0.21
CA ASN A 24 -12.55 -31.28 1.05
C ASN A 24 -13.54 -30.55 0.13
N ASP A 25 -14.60 -29.94 0.70
CA ASP A 25 -15.72 -29.30 -0.02
C ASP A 25 -15.29 -28.37 -1.17
N LYS A 26 -14.08 -27.81 -1.14
CA LYS A 26 -13.59 -26.83 -2.10
C LYS A 26 -12.32 -27.23 -2.86
N VAL A 27 -11.54 -28.18 -2.36
CA VAL A 27 -10.21 -28.52 -2.92
C VAL A 27 -10.01 -30.02 -2.84
N GLU A 28 -9.48 -30.58 -3.93
CA GLU A 28 -9.06 -31.97 -4.05
C GLU A 28 -7.55 -31.99 -4.37
N LEU A 29 -6.77 -32.71 -3.56
CA LEU A 29 -5.35 -32.92 -3.78
C LEU A 29 -5.10 -34.39 -4.02
N THR A 30 -4.49 -34.72 -5.17
CA THR A 30 -4.14 -36.08 -5.55
C THR A 30 -2.64 -36.24 -5.72
N LEU A 31 -2.03 -37.17 -5.00
CA LEU A 31 -0.64 -37.56 -5.16
C LEU A 31 -0.57 -38.83 -6.03
N TYR A 32 0.22 -38.81 -7.10
CA TYR A 32 0.48 -39.98 -7.97
C TYR A 32 1.81 -40.66 -7.58
N ALA A 33 1.82 -41.98 -7.43
CA ALA A 33 2.98 -42.77 -7.09
C ALA A 33 3.37 -43.71 -8.23
N PHE A 34 4.65 -44.02 -8.37
CA PHE A 34 5.18 -44.93 -9.41
C PHE A 34 4.89 -46.41 -9.16
N SER A 35 4.66 -46.78 -7.90
CA SER A 35 4.40 -48.17 -7.48
C SER A 35 3.26 -48.23 -6.47
N PRO A 36 2.69 -49.44 -6.20
CA PRO A 36 1.69 -49.60 -5.16
C PRO A 36 2.24 -49.16 -3.80
N LEU A 37 1.43 -48.34 -3.11
CA LEU A 37 1.80 -47.79 -1.79
C LEU A 37 1.51 -48.83 -0.69
N GLY A 38 2.54 -49.28 0.03
CA GLY A 38 2.34 -50.08 1.23
C GLY A 38 1.61 -49.29 2.32
N PRO A 39 1.04 -49.98 3.35
CA PRO A 39 0.22 -49.34 4.39
C PRO A 39 0.88 -48.16 5.10
N ALA A 40 2.15 -48.29 5.45
CA ALA A 40 2.93 -47.22 6.10
C ALA A 40 3.13 -46.01 5.19
N LEU A 41 3.46 -46.22 3.91
CA LEU A 41 3.68 -45.17 2.94
C LEU A 41 2.37 -44.47 2.56
N LEU A 42 1.26 -45.21 2.52
CA LEU A 42 -0.08 -44.67 2.28
C LEU A 42 -0.51 -43.76 3.42
N LEU A 43 -0.24 -44.14 4.68
CA LEU A 43 -0.54 -43.31 5.85
C LEU A 43 0.30 -42.03 5.83
N HIS A 44 1.58 -42.14 5.52
CA HIS A 44 2.51 -41.02 5.43
C HIS A 44 2.08 -40.04 4.31
N SER A 45 1.72 -40.56 3.14
CA SER A 45 1.24 -39.76 2.02
C SER A 45 -0.05 -39.00 2.35
N LYS A 46 -1.01 -39.65 3.03
CA LYS A 46 -2.23 -38.99 3.51
C LYS A 46 -1.93 -37.86 4.49
N LEU A 47 -0.97 -38.09 5.39
CA LEU A 47 -0.59 -37.07 6.37
C LEU A 47 0.06 -35.86 5.70
N LEU A 48 0.96 -36.09 4.75
CA LEU A 48 1.57 -34.99 3.95
C LEU A 48 0.52 -34.21 3.17
N LEU A 49 -0.40 -34.89 2.48
CA LEU A 49 -1.49 -34.23 1.76
C LEU A 49 -2.40 -33.45 2.70
N SER A 50 -2.66 -33.95 3.89
CA SER A 50 -3.48 -33.24 4.90
C SER A 50 -2.80 -31.98 5.41
N VAL A 51 -1.48 -32.02 5.64
CA VAL A 51 -0.69 -30.84 6.01
C VAL A 51 -0.68 -29.80 4.88
N LEU A 52 -0.48 -30.25 3.64
CA LEU A 52 -0.52 -29.39 2.46
C LEU A 52 -1.89 -28.73 2.28
N MET A 53 -2.96 -29.50 2.48
CA MET A 53 -4.33 -29.00 2.45
C MET A 53 -4.57 -27.95 3.53
N PHE A 54 -4.08 -28.19 4.75
CA PHE A 54 -4.17 -27.23 5.85
C PHE A 54 -3.46 -25.92 5.51
N TYR A 55 -2.24 -26.01 5.00
CA TYR A 55 -1.45 -24.83 4.60
C TYR A 55 -2.11 -24.03 3.48
N TYR A 56 -2.64 -24.73 2.47
CA TYR A 56 -3.37 -24.12 1.37
C TYR A 56 -4.63 -23.37 1.85
N LYS A 57 -5.40 -23.99 2.74
CA LYS A 57 -6.57 -23.34 3.36
C LYS A 57 -6.19 -22.10 4.16
N ALA A 58 -5.16 -22.21 5.00
CA ALA A 58 -4.66 -21.08 5.78
C ALA A 58 -4.29 -19.90 4.87
N LYS A 59 -3.63 -20.17 3.74
CA LYS A 59 -3.24 -19.15 2.78
C LYS A 59 -4.42 -18.50 2.05
N ILE A 60 -5.43 -19.28 1.69
CA ILE A 60 -6.68 -18.73 1.12
C ILE A 60 -7.40 -17.86 2.14
N GLN A 61 -7.48 -18.32 3.38
CA GLN A 61 -8.16 -17.60 4.46
C GLN A 61 -7.46 -16.28 4.79
N GLU A 62 -6.12 -16.28 4.83
CA GLU A 62 -5.32 -15.07 4.95
C GLU A 62 -5.62 -14.04 3.84
N ARG A 63 -5.69 -14.49 2.58
CA ARG A 63 -6.06 -13.63 1.45
C ARG A 63 -7.48 -13.05 1.57
N GLN A 64 -8.42 -13.87 2.01
CA GLN A 64 -9.80 -13.42 2.21
C GLN A 64 -9.92 -12.40 3.34
N LEU A 65 -9.23 -12.63 4.47
CA LEU A 65 -9.18 -11.69 5.59
C LEU A 65 -8.56 -10.35 5.18
N THR A 66 -7.47 -10.38 4.41
CA THR A 66 -6.84 -9.15 3.90
C THR A 66 -7.79 -8.36 2.99
N LYS A 67 -8.52 -9.06 2.10
CA LYS A 67 -9.52 -8.43 1.24
C LYS A 67 -10.70 -7.86 2.04
N GLN A 68 -11.16 -8.58 3.04
CA GLN A 68 -12.24 -8.12 3.93
C GLN A 68 -11.80 -6.93 4.77
N ALA A 69 -10.59 -6.95 5.34
CA ALA A 69 -10.03 -5.83 6.08
C ALA A 69 -9.93 -4.56 5.21
N HIS A 70 -9.52 -4.70 3.94
CA HIS A 70 -9.50 -3.59 2.99
C HIS A 70 -10.91 -3.03 2.72
N LEU A 71 -11.88 -3.91 2.46
CA LEU A 71 -13.27 -3.49 2.26
C LEU A 71 -13.85 -2.84 3.53
N HIS A 72 -13.58 -3.39 4.71
CA HIS A 72 -14.03 -2.83 5.99
C HIS A 72 -13.43 -1.44 6.21
N ALA A 73 -12.14 -1.26 5.95
CA ALA A 73 -11.48 0.03 6.01
C ALA A 73 -12.13 1.07 5.07
N ILE A 74 -12.52 0.66 3.85
CA ILE A 74 -13.27 1.52 2.91
C ILE A 74 -14.66 1.84 3.45
N TYR A 75 -15.38 0.87 4.02
CA TYR A 75 -16.74 1.09 4.55
C TYR A 75 -16.74 1.95 5.81
N GLU A 76 -15.80 1.74 6.73
CA GLU A 76 -15.67 2.58 7.93
C GLU A 76 -15.24 4.01 7.59
N THR A 77 -14.39 4.18 6.56
CA THR A 77 -14.04 5.51 6.04
C THR A 77 -15.09 6.11 5.11
N GLY A 78 -16.09 5.31 4.69
CA GLY A 78 -17.12 5.74 3.73
C GLY A 78 -17.89 6.99 4.18
N SER A 79 -18.13 7.16 5.47
CA SER A 79 -18.76 8.36 6.03
C SER A 79 -17.85 9.58 5.88
N LYS A 80 -16.56 9.45 6.20
CA LYS A 80 -15.59 10.54 6.07
C LYS A 80 -15.33 10.88 4.60
N LEU A 81 -15.22 9.85 3.74
CA LEU A 81 -15.11 10.02 2.30
C LEU A 81 -16.31 10.76 1.72
N THR A 82 -17.52 10.37 2.11
CA THR A 82 -18.76 11.04 1.67
C THR A 82 -18.76 12.50 2.11
N HIS A 83 -18.27 12.79 3.31
CA HIS A 83 -18.10 14.16 3.80
C HIS A 83 -17.09 14.96 2.97
N ASP A 84 -15.94 14.38 2.66
CA ASP A 84 -14.88 15.04 1.88
C ASP A 84 -15.31 15.28 0.43
N VAL A 85 -15.94 14.29 -0.21
CA VAL A 85 -16.53 14.45 -1.56
C VAL A 85 -17.62 15.53 -1.55
N LYS A 86 -18.47 15.55 -0.51
CA LYS A 86 -19.49 16.60 -0.37
C LYS A 86 -18.87 17.98 -0.22
N ASN A 87 -17.79 18.13 0.54
CA ASN A 87 -17.07 19.39 0.73
C ASN A 87 -16.42 19.86 -0.59
N ILE A 88 -15.80 18.95 -1.34
CA ILE A 88 -15.24 19.23 -2.67
C ILE A 88 -16.35 19.70 -3.62
N LEU A 89 -17.48 18.98 -3.64
CA LEU A 89 -18.62 19.32 -4.47
C LEU A 89 -19.21 20.68 -4.09
N GLN A 90 -19.32 20.98 -2.80
CA GLN A 90 -19.83 22.26 -2.31
C GLN A 90 -18.90 23.42 -2.65
N SER A 91 -17.58 23.23 -2.51
CA SER A 91 -16.59 24.22 -2.93
C SER A 91 -16.63 24.48 -4.44
N ALA A 92 -16.72 23.40 -5.25
CA ALA A 92 -16.88 23.52 -6.70
C ALA A 92 -18.17 24.29 -7.08
N LYS A 93 -19.29 23.99 -6.40
CA LYS A 93 -20.57 24.69 -6.61
C LYS A 93 -20.48 26.16 -6.24
N THR A 94 -19.85 26.50 -5.13
CA THR A 94 -19.64 27.90 -4.70
C THR A 94 -18.79 28.67 -5.71
N LEU A 95 -17.69 28.05 -6.20
CA LEU A 95 -16.84 28.65 -7.24
C LEU A 95 -17.62 28.86 -8.56
N THR A 96 -18.43 27.87 -8.95
CA THR A 96 -19.28 27.97 -10.16
C THR A 96 -20.31 29.09 -10.02
N GLN A 97 -20.95 29.24 -8.85
CA GLN A 97 -21.90 30.33 -8.58
C GLN A 97 -21.22 31.69 -8.58
N ALA A 98 -19.98 31.80 -8.06
CA ALA A 98 -19.21 33.05 -8.11
C ALA A 98 -18.88 33.44 -9.54
N VAL A 99 -18.65 32.51 -10.45
CA VAL A 99 -18.41 32.75 -11.88
C VAL A 99 -19.70 33.18 -12.60
N LEU A 100 -20.83 32.53 -12.25
CA LEU A 100 -22.12 32.79 -12.92
C LEU A 100 -22.81 34.09 -12.48
N ASN A 101 -22.43 34.66 -11.33
CA ASN A 101 -22.94 35.95 -10.88
C ASN A 101 -22.34 37.09 -11.75
N GLU A 102 -23.12 37.52 -12.75
CA GLU A 102 -22.71 38.51 -13.76
C GLU A 102 -22.23 39.86 -13.19
N ASN A 103 -22.60 40.19 -11.94
CA ASN A 103 -22.24 41.45 -11.27
C ASN A 103 -20.81 41.46 -10.69
N ASN A 104 -20.07 40.38 -10.72
CA ASN A 104 -18.78 40.28 -10.05
C ASN A 104 -17.65 39.79 -10.99
N ARG A 105 -17.55 40.40 -12.18
CA ARG A 105 -16.40 40.28 -13.09
C ARG A 105 -15.17 41.05 -12.55
N SER A 106 -14.92 41.01 -11.26
CA SER A 106 -13.74 41.63 -10.66
C SER A 106 -12.52 40.74 -10.85
N SER A 107 -11.36 41.37 -11.01
CA SER A 107 -10.05 40.70 -11.03
C SER A 107 -9.87 39.77 -9.83
N GLU A 108 -10.52 40.05 -8.70
CA GLU A 108 -10.51 39.26 -7.46
C GLU A 108 -11.16 37.89 -7.63
N THR A 109 -12.28 37.78 -8.34
CA THR A 109 -12.95 36.48 -8.57
C THR A 109 -12.07 35.57 -9.43
N TYR A 110 -11.37 36.11 -10.42
CA TYR A 110 -10.43 35.35 -11.25
C TYR A 110 -9.23 34.87 -10.44
N GLU A 111 -8.67 35.69 -9.58
CA GLU A 111 -7.55 35.31 -8.71
C GLU A 111 -7.95 34.23 -7.67
N ILE A 112 -9.16 34.29 -7.13
CA ILE A 112 -9.72 33.25 -6.24
C ILE A 112 -9.85 31.92 -7.00
N LEU A 113 -10.42 31.95 -8.20
CA LEU A 113 -10.58 30.76 -9.04
C LEU A 113 -9.22 30.14 -9.39
N LYS A 114 -8.26 30.95 -9.82
CA LYS A 114 -6.92 30.52 -10.18
C LYS A 114 -6.20 29.82 -9.02
N LYS A 115 -6.46 30.25 -7.77
CA LYS A 115 -5.89 29.63 -6.56
C LYS A 115 -6.67 28.41 -6.08
N GLN A 116 -8.00 28.43 -6.18
CA GLN A 116 -8.85 27.39 -5.57
C GLN A 116 -9.07 26.16 -6.47
N LEU A 117 -9.12 26.33 -7.80
CA LEU A 117 -9.32 25.20 -8.72
C LEU A 117 -8.19 24.16 -8.67
N PRO A 118 -6.91 24.53 -8.66
CA PRO A 118 -5.83 23.55 -8.50
C PRO A 118 -5.89 22.80 -7.18
N LEU A 119 -6.24 23.50 -6.07
CA LEU A 119 -6.39 22.87 -4.75
C LEU A 119 -7.54 21.86 -4.71
N LEU A 120 -8.66 22.16 -5.39
CA LEU A 120 -9.77 21.22 -5.52
C LEU A 120 -9.40 19.99 -6.35
N ALA A 121 -8.70 20.20 -7.46
CA ALA A 121 -8.22 19.10 -8.29
C ALA A 121 -7.23 18.20 -7.53
N GLU A 122 -6.30 18.79 -6.78
CA GLU A 122 -5.36 18.05 -5.93
C GLU A 122 -6.10 17.24 -4.85
N ARG A 123 -7.07 17.84 -4.15
CA ARG A 123 -7.88 17.13 -3.15
C ARG A 123 -8.69 15.98 -3.75
N LEU A 124 -9.26 16.18 -4.94
CA LEU A 124 -10.00 15.14 -5.64
C LEU A 124 -9.05 13.97 -6.01
N GLN A 125 -7.88 14.29 -6.54
CA GLN A 125 -6.88 13.28 -6.89
C GLN A 125 -6.43 12.48 -5.68
N ILE A 126 -6.07 13.13 -4.58
CA ILE A 126 -5.69 12.47 -3.32
C ILE A 126 -6.83 11.55 -2.81
N THR A 127 -8.08 11.98 -2.96
CA THR A 127 -9.24 11.19 -2.54
C THR A 127 -9.42 9.96 -3.42
N LEU A 128 -9.23 10.09 -4.73
CA LEU A 128 -9.29 8.97 -5.69
C LEU A 128 -8.13 7.98 -5.48
N ASP A 129 -6.92 8.47 -5.28
CA ASP A 129 -5.73 7.63 -5.07
C ASP A 129 -5.87 6.80 -3.78
N LYS A 130 -6.47 7.37 -2.73
CA LYS A 130 -6.76 6.65 -1.48
C LYS A 130 -7.81 5.55 -1.62
N LEU A 131 -8.70 5.64 -2.62
CA LEU A 131 -9.71 4.63 -2.92
C LEU A 131 -9.21 3.52 -3.83
N SER A 132 -8.15 3.79 -4.57
CA SER A 132 -7.57 2.80 -5.47
C SER A 132 -6.97 1.66 -4.66
N ALA A 133 -7.50 0.44 -4.84
CA ALA A 133 -6.88 -0.74 -4.26
C ALA A 133 -5.51 -0.95 -4.92
N PRO A 134 -4.46 -1.31 -4.16
CA PRO A 134 -3.19 -1.66 -4.76
C PRO A 134 -3.41 -2.81 -5.75
N SER A 135 -3.10 -2.58 -7.02
CA SER A 135 -3.23 -3.57 -8.07
C SER A 135 -2.34 -4.78 -7.75
N MET A 136 -2.89 -5.99 -7.93
CA MET A 136 -2.14 -7.24 -7.74
C MET A 136 -1.45 -7.71 -9.04
N GLU A 137 -1.29 -6.83 -10.02
CA GLU A 137 -0.55 -7.15 -11.23
C GLU A 137 0.94 -7.24 -10.92
N SER A 138 1.65 -8.07 -11.67
CA SER A 138 3.10 -8.29 -11.52
C SER A 138 3.81 -6.95 -11.45
N SER A 139 4.40 -6.63 -10.28
CA SER A 139 5.11 -5.38 -10.08
C SER A 139 6.18 -5.21 -11.16
N GLU A 140 6.14 -4.10 -11.88
CA GLU A 140 7.22 -3.73 -12.78
C GLU A 140 8.50 -3.55 -11.95
N MET A 141 9.58 -4.20 -12.39
CA MET A 141 10.88 -4.11 -11.72
C MET A 141 11.71 -3.03 -12.41
N ILE A 142 12.27 -2.15 -11.61
CA ILE A 142 13.12 -1.04 -12.09
C ILE A 142 14.46 -1.02 -11.33
N SER A 143 15.51 -0.55 -11.99
CA SER A 143 16.80 -0.25 -11.33
C SER A 143 16.61 0.80 -10.23
N LEU A 144 17.18 0.56 -9.06
CA LEU A 144 17.09 1.47 -7.91
C LEU A 144 17.59 2.89 -8.26
N LYS A 145 18.68 3.00 -9.03
CA LYS A 145 19.23 4.29 -9.48
C LYS A 145 18.26 5.04 -10.39
N SER A 146 17.63 4.33 -11.35
CA SER A 146 16.65 4.92 -12.25
C SER A 146 15.42 5.41 -11.49
N TRP A 147 14.92 4.62 -10.55
CA TRP A 147 13.82 5.00 -9.67
C TRP A 147 14.18 6.23 -8.81
N TRP A 148 15.37 6.26 -8.22
CA TRP A 148 15.81 7.39 -7.40
C TRP A 148 15.84 8.71 -8.18
N GLN A 149 16.34 8.68 -9.42
CA GLN A 149 16.33 9.85 -10.30
C GLN A 149 14.91 10.32 -10.61
N GLN A 150 13.97 9.39 -10.83
CA GLN A 150 12.57 9.73 -11.07
C GLN A 150 11.93 10.40 -9.83
N VAL A 151 12.20 9.88 -8.63
CA VAL A 151 11.68 10.47 -7.38
C VAL A 151 12.27 11.87 -7.20
N GLN A 152 13.57 12.06 -7.34
CA GLN A 152 14.19 13.40 -7.24
C GLN A 152 13.58 14.38 -8.24
N SER A 153 13.35 13.97 -9.47
CA SER A 153 12.75 14.80 -10.52
C SER A 153 11.30 15.14 -10.21
N LYS A 154 10.51 14.18 -9.70
CA LYS A 154 9.10 14.35 -9.33
C LYS A 154 8.91 15.37 -8.21
N TYR A 155 9.85 15.43 -7.28
CA TYR A 155 9.80 16.31 -6.12
C TYR A 155 10.75 17.51 -6.21
N ALA A 156 11.37 17.75 -7.38
CA ALA A 156 12.23 18.91 -7.62
C ALA A 156 11.48 20.23 -7.36
N GLY A 157 12.14 21.16 -6.69
CA GLY A 157 11.56 22.47 -6.33
C GLY A 157 10.58 22.43 -5.15
N ARG A 158 10.38 21.28 -4.51
CA ARG A 158 9.70 21.16 -3.23
C ARG A 158 10.76 21.22 -2.11
N ASP A 159 10.36 21.72 -0.97
CA ASP A 159 11.23 21.83 0.22
C ASP A 159 11.45 20.46 0.87
N ILE A 160 12.22 19.62 0.17
CA ILE A 160 12.58 18.25 0.56
C ILE A 160 14.05 18.02 0.19
N ASP A 161 14.86 17.61 1.16
CA ASP A 161 16.26 17.26 0.97
C ASP A 161 16.41 15.78 0.57
N PHE A 162 17.20 15.51 -0.45
CA PHE A 162 17.49 14.17 -0.94
C PHE A 162 18.97 13.82 -0.82
N SER A 163 19.27 12.70 -0.16
CA SER A 163 20.63 12.16 -0.10
C SER A 163 20.65 10.67 -0.40
N ALA A 164 21.71 10.18 -1.03
CA ALA A 164 21.84 8.77 -1.34
C ALA A 164 23.27 8.27 -1.22
N SER A 165 23.41 7.02 -0.74
CA SER A 165 24.64 6.21 -0.75
C SER A 165 24.33 4.88 -1.43
N ILE A 166 24.57 4.80 -2.75
CA ILE A 166 24.17 3.66 -3.58
C ILE A 166 25.41 2.92 -4.05
N HIS A 167 25.81 1.87 -3.33
CA HIS A 167 26.92 1.00 -3.67
C HIS A 167 26.50 -0.22 -4.51
N ALA A 168 25.20 -0.54 -4.50
CA ALA A 168 24.59 -1.59 -5.34
C ALA A 168 23.37 -1.02 -6.06
N ASP A 169 23.02 -1.56 -7.23
CA ASP A 169 21.87 -1.15 -8.04
C ASP A 169 20.91 -2.34 -8.27
N PRO A 170 20.23 -2.83 -7.24
CA PRO A 170 19.29 -3.92 -7.38
C PRO A 170 18.05 -3.50 -8.14
N LEU A 171 17.34 -4.49 -8.71
CA LEU A 171 15.99 -4.31 -9.21
C LEU A 171 15.01 -4.26 -8.03
N ILE A 172 14.16 -3.26 -8.02
CA ILE A 172 13.15 -3.03 -6.99
C ILE A 172 11.73 -3.01 -7.60
N PRO A 173 10.70 -3.41 -6.86
CA PRO A 173 9.32 -3.31 -7.33
C PRO A 173 8.86 -1.84 -7.32
N LEU A 174 8.60 -1.31 -8.54
CA LEU A 174 8.29 0.10 -8.79
C LEU A 174 7.07 0.59 -7.99
N ASP A 175 5.99 -0.18 -8.00
CA ASP A 175 4.74 0.14 -7.31
C ASP A 175 4.91 0.25 -5.79
N VAL A 176 5.69 -0.66 -5.20
CA VAL A 176 5.97 -0.67 -3.76
C VAL A 176 6.73 0.59 -3.35
N PHE A 177 7.84 0.87 -4.05
CA PHE A 177 8.70 2.01 -3.71
C PHE A 177 7.99 3.34 -3.96
N ASN A 178 7.21 3.45 -5.03
CA ASN A 178 6.40 4.64 -5.31
C ASN A 178 5.35 4.85 -4.23
N THR A 179 4.51 3.84 -3.97
CA THR A 179 3.40 3.95 -3.01
C THR A 179 3.89 4.27 -1.61
N VAL A 180 4.95 3.58 -1.15
CA VAL A 180 5.52 3.84 0.18
C VAL A 180 6.08 5.26 0.27
N THR A 181 6.88 5.68 -0.73
CA THR A 181 7.50 7.00 -0.73
C THR A 181 6.46 8.11 -0.77
N GLU A 182 5.45 7.99 -1.61
CA GLU A 182 4.35 8.96 -1.72
C GLU A 182 3.59 9.09 -0.40
N ASN A 183 3.19 7.96 0.20
CA ASN A 183 2.49 7.99 1.48
C ASN A 183 3.33 8.60 2.62
N LEU A 184 4.63 8.29 2.69
CA LEU A 184 5.50 8.85 3.70
C LEU A 184 5.72 10.36 3.51
N LEU A 185 5.95 10.80 2.27
CA LEU A 185 6.11 12.22 1.94
C LEU A 185 4.82 13.01 2.13
N ASP A 186 3.65 12.45 1.79
CA ASP A 186 2.37 13.10 2.04
C ASP A 186 2.08 13.26 3.54
N ASN A 187 2.46 12.27 4.36
CA ASN A 187 2.37 12.39 5.81
C ASN A 187 3.27 13.51 6.34
N ALA A 188 4.53 13.56 5.92
CA ALA A 188 5.48 14.61 6.33
C ALA A 188 5.01 16.00 5.86
N ARG A 189 4.51 16.12 4.63
CA ARG A 189 3.96 17.38 4.08
C ARG A 189 2.69 17.82 4.82
N SER A 190 1.78 16.90 5.13
CA SER A 190 0.59 17.19 5.92
C SER A 190 0.96 17.74 7.31
N LYS A 191 2.00 17.18 7.93
CA LYS A 191 2.56 17.69 9.18
C LYS A 191 3.14 19.10 8.99
N LYS A 192 3.85 19.37 7.88
CA LYS A 192 4.40 20.67 7.55
C LYS A 192 3.34 21.76 7.40
N LEU A 193 2.13 21.42 6.97
CA LEU A 193 1.01 22.39 6.92
C LEU A 193 0.62 22.92 8.31
N VAL A 194 0.79 22.10 9.35
CA VAL A 194 0.50 22.45 10.76
C VAL A 194 1.74 23.01 11.48
N GLN A 195 2.91 22.55 11.07
CA GLN A 195 4.22 22.92 11.62
C GLN A 195 5.13 23.40 10.47
N PRO A 196 5.04 24.67 10.03
CA PRO A 196 5.70 25.15 8.80
C PRO A 196 7.23 25.05 8.79
N ASP A 197 7.85 25.11 9.97
CA ASP A 197 9.31 25.16 10.14
C ASP A 197 10.00 23.79 10.08
N ILE A 198 9.24 22.70 9.89
CA ILE A 198 9.85 21.37 9.82
C ILE A 198 10.59 21.16 8.49
N SER A 199 11.75 20.51 8.59
CA SER A 199 12.50 19.97 7.44
C SER A 199 12.05 18.55 7.12
N ILE A 200 12.11 18.19 5.83
CA ILE A 200 11.81 16.84 5.34
C ILE A 200 13.03 16.35 4.59
N THR A 201 13.56 15.19 4.96
CA THR A 201 14.75 14.60 4.32
C THR A 201 14.47 13.16 3.91
N VAL A 202 14.85 12.81 2.69
CA VAL A 202 14.77 11.44 2.17
C VAL A 202 16.20 10.91 1.98
N VAL A 203 16.48 9.77 2.60
CA VAL A 203 17.79 9.12 2.55
C VAL A 203 17.65 7.73 1.95
N LEU A 204 18.41 7.47 0.88
CA LEU A 204 18.49 6.15 0.25
C LEU A 204 19.85 5.52 0.49
N GLN A 205 19.88 4.31 1.03
CA GLN A 205 21.09 3.52 1.20
C GLN A 205 20.91 2.16 0.52
N ALA A 206 21.87 1.78 -0.31
CA ALA A 206 21.88 0.48 -0.95
C ALA A 206 23.27 -0.15 -0.89
N GLU A 207 23.33 -1.29 -0.25
CA GLU A 207 24.54 -2.11 -0.09
C GLU A 207 24.25 -3.52 -0.61
N ASN A 208 25.29 -4.39 -0.63
CA ASN A 208 25.14 -5.78 -1.09
C ASN A 208 24.12 -6.60 -0.28
N HIS A 209 23.76 -6.13 0.90
CA HIS A 209 22.86 -6.82 1.82
C HIS A 209 21.43 -6.26 1.86
N GLY A 210 21.12 -5.23 1.09
CA GLY A 210 19.75 -4.70 1.02
C GLY A 210 19.64 -3.22 0.72
N VAL A 211 18.39 -2.79 0.63
CA VAL A 211 18.00 -1.40 0.37
C VAL A 211 17.27 -0.84 1.59
N ASN A 212 17.67 0.36 2.01
CA ASN A 212 17.03 1.13 3.06
C ASN A 212 16.62 2.50 2.52
N LEU A 213 15.33 2.76 2.54
CA LEU A 213 14.77 4.07 2.21
C LEU A 213 14.21 4.68 3.50
N ARG A 214 14.72 5.83 3.91
CA ARG A 214 14.31 6.56 5.09
C ARG A 214 13.69 7.90 4.72
N VAL A 215 12.59 8.21 5.36
CA VAL A 215 11.96 9.53 5.29
C VAL A 215 11.94 10.12 6.69
N PHE A 216 12.63 11.24 6.86
CA PHE A 216 12.74 11.99 8.10
C PHE A 216 11.87 13.24 8.06
N ASP A 217 11.27 13.56 9.19
CA ASP A 217 10.74 14.90 9.45
C ASP A 217 11.22 15.41 10.81
N SER A 218 11.47 16.71 10.91
CA SER A 218 11.90 17.37 12.15
C SER A 218 10.72 17.83 13.03
N GLY A 219 9.53 17.29 12.83
CA GLY A 219 8.34 17.69 13.54
C GLY A 219 8.11 16.96 14.88
N SER A 220 6.88 17.07 15.37
CA SER A 220 6.44 16.39 16.60
C SER A 220 6.41 14.87 16.41
N PRO A 221 6.66 14.08 17.45
CA PRO A 221 6.61 12.63 17.38
C PRO A 221 5.17 12.13 17.12
N VAL A 222 5.08 10.92 16.61
CA VAL A 222 3.82 10.19 16.52
C VAL A 222 3.34 9.87 17.94
N PRO A 223 2.06 10.16 18.29
CA PRO A 223 1.51 9.84 19.61
C PRO A 223 1.65 8.36 19.96
N GLU A 224 1.90 8.05 21.23
CA GLU A 224 2.22 6.70 21.69
C GLU A 224 1.02 5.73 21.55
N ASP A 225 -0.20 6.22 21.71
CA ASP A 225 -1.45 5.48 21.48
C ASP A 225 -1.62 5.05 20.01
N VAL A 226 -1.10 5.85 19.08
CA VAL A 226 -1.13 5.58 17.63
C VAL A 226 0.01 4.64 17.21
N ARG A 227 1.19 4.76 17.86
CA ARG A 227 2.42 4.06 17.49
C ARG A 227 2.26 2.53 17.40
N SER A 228 1.55 1.92 18.36
CA SER A 228 1.35 0.46 18.40
C SER A 228 0.48 -0.07 17.26
N GLN A 229 -0.33 0.77 16.65
CA GLN A 229 -1.31 0.44 15.62
C GLN A 229 -0.86 0.83 14.21
N LEU A 230 0.17 1.69 14.06
CA LEU A 230 0.60 2.38 12.85
C LEU A 230 0.61 1.54 11.56
N PHE A 231 1.02 0.27 11.65
CA PHE A 231 1.20 -0.59 10.49
C PHE A 231 0.29 -1.82 10.49
N ASN A 232 -0.48 -2.01 11.56
CA ASN A 232 -1.28 -3.21 11.79
C ASN A 232 -2.78 -2.93 11.61
N GLU A 233 -3.20 -1.69 11.86
CA GLU A 233 -4.60 -1.28 11.81
C GLU A 233 -4.74 0.03 11.03
N VAL A 234 -5.97 0.31 10.60
CA VAL A 234 -6.31 1.58 9.97
C VAL A 234 -6.53 2.60 11.09
N ILE A 235 -5.67 3.62 11.16
CA ILE A 235 -5.74 4.65 12.18
C ILE A 235 -6.36 5.91 11.57
N TYR A 236 -7.50 6.32 12.11
CA TYR A 236 -8.16 7.54 11.69
C TYR A 236 -7.37 8.76 12.14
N SER A 237 -7.04 9.66 11.22
CA SER A 237 -6.41 10.95 11.51
C SER A 237 -7.33 12.09 11.07
N GLU A 238 -7.25 13.22 11.76
CA GLU A 238 -8.04 14.42 11.44
C GLU A 238 -7.78 14.94 10.01
N ASN A 239 -6.57 14.72 9.50
CA ASN A 239 -6.12 15.23 8.19
C ASN A 239 -5.97 14.16 7.11
N GLY A 240 -6.42 12.92 7.34
CA GLY A 240 -6.29 11.82 6.36
C GLY A 240 -7.15 10.61 6.71
N PHE A 241 -7.29 9.66 5.77
CA PHE A 241 -8.07 8.44 5.97
C PHE A 241 -7.33 7.41 6.85
N GLY A 242 -6.08 7.67 7.24
CA GLY A 242 -5.29 6.76 8.08
C GLY A 242 -4.94 5.40 7.44
N ILE A 243 -5.28 5.22 6.17
CA ILE A 243 -5.13 3.94 5.45
C ILE A 243 -3.72 3.80 4.84
N GLY A 244 -3.08 4.93 4.51
CA GLY A 244 -1.85 4.95 3.71
C GLY A 244 -0.69 4.13 4.30
N LEU A 245 -0.39 4.30 5.59
CA LEU A 245 0.68 3.56 6.26
C LEU A 245 0.37 2.06 6.40
N TYR A 246 -0.88 1.71 6.70
CA TYR A 246 -1.32 0.32 6.74
C TYR A 246 -1.19 -0.34 5.36
N GLN A 247 -1.70 0.29 4.29
CA GLN A 247 -1.58 -0.21 2.92
C GLN A 247 -0.12 -0.33 2.48
N SER A 248 0.70 0.70 2.72
CA SER A 248 2.14 0.70 2.44
C SER A 248 2.86 -0.45 3.15
N SER A 249 2.53 -0.70 4.43
CA SER A 249 3.11 -1.81 5.20
C SER A 249 2.72 -3.18 4.62
N GLN A 250 1.45 -3.37 4.23
CA GLN A 250 0.99 -4.62 3.64
C GLN A 250 1.62 -4.86 2.25
N LEU A 251 1.72 -3.81 1.43
CA LEU A 251 2.35 -3.87 0.11
C LEU A 251 3.85 -4.19 0.23
N ALA A 252 4.57 -3.48 1.11
CA ALA A 252 5.98 -3.72 1.39
C ALA A 252 6.24 -5.16 1.84
N ARG A 253 5.48 -5.64 2.83
CA ARG A 253 5.62 -7.01 3.37
C ARG A 253 5.43 -8.09 2.31
N ARG A 254 4.48 -7.92 1.38
CA ARG A 254 4.26 -8.86 0.27
C ARG A 254 5.42 -8.92 -0.70
N ALA A 255 6.15 -7.82 -0.85
CA ALA A 255 7.32 -7.72 -1.72
C ALA A 255 8.65 -8.04 -1.02
N GLY A 256 8.63 -8.52 0.23
CA GLY A 256 9.84 -8.87 0.99
C GLY A 256 10.53 -7.68 1.64
N TYR A 257 9.79 -6.58 1.87
CA TYR A 257 10.26 -5.39 2.57
C TYR A 257 9.53 -5.20 3.90
N LYS A 258 10.15 -4.46 4.81
CA LYS A 258 9.58 -4.08 6.09
C LYS A 258 9.50 -2.56 6.20
N LEU A 259 8.28 -2.04 6.41
CA LEU A 259 8.07 -0.65 6.77
C LEU A 259 7.97 -0.52 8.29
N GLN A 260 8.74 0.39 8.88
CA GLN A 260 8.79 0.60 10.33
C GLN A 260 9.05 2.07 10.69
N LEU A 261 8.66 2.46 11.89
CA LEU A 261 9.03 3.72 12.53
C LEU A 261 10.36 3.49 13.27
N GLU A 262 11.46 3.96 12.68
CA GLU A 262 12.83 3.74 13.18
C GLU A 262 13.17 4.69 14.33
N SER A 263 12.73 5.94 14.24
CA SER A 263 12.91 6.96 15.29
C SER A 263 11.61 7.74 15.48
N ASN A 264 11.29 8.09 16.72
CA ASN A 264 10.08 8.84 17.10
C ASN A 264 10.38 9.83 18.21
N ASN A 265 11.32 10.72 18.00
CA ASN A 265 11.69 11.76 18.96
C ASN A 265 11.28 13.14 18.42
N PRO A 266 11.02 14.13 19.30
CA PRO A 266 10.82 15.50 18.85
C PRO A 266 12.01 15.98 18.01
N GLY A 267 11.72 16.50 16.83
CA GLY A 267 12.75 16.93 15.88
C GLY A 267 13.41 15.81 15.06
N ASN A 268 13.06 14.54 15.29
CA ASN A 268 13.63 13.40 14.57
C ASN A 268 12.62 12.24 14.51
N VAL A 269 11.68 12.32 13.60
CA VAL A 269 10.74 11.24 13.27
C VAL A 269 11.21 10.59 11.98
N CYS A 270 11.44 9.29 11.99
CA CYS A 270 11.96 8.54 10.85
C CYS A 270 11.13 7.30 10.55
N PHE A 271 10.62 7.23 9.33
CA PHE A 271 10.07 6.01 8.77
C PHE A 271 11.08 5.35 7.83
N CYS A 272 11.25 4.04 7.97
CA CYS A 272 12.22 3.26 7.18
C CYS A 272 11.53 2.10 6.46
N LEU A 273 11.75 2.01 5.15
CA LEU A 273 11.49 0.82 4.33
C LEU A 273 12.81 0.09 4.13
N SER A 274 12.91 -1.16 4.61
CA SER A 274 14.13 -1.98 4.53
C SER A 274 13.85 -3.33 3.88
N SER A 275 14.83 -3.90 3.16
CA SER A 275 14.81 -5.29 2.72
C SER A 275 14.78 -6.22 3.95
N GLN A 276 14.02 -7.33 3.88
CA GLN A 276 13.98 -8.37 4.92
C GLN A 276 15.06 -9.41 4.69
#